data_38b9687843b36531991a74fa08dc80a3
#
_entry.id   38b9687843b36531991a74fa08dc80a3
#
_cell.length_a   1.000
_cell.length_b   1.000
_cell.length_c   1.000
_cell.angle_alpha   90.00
_cell.angle_beta   90.00
_cell.angle_gamma   90.00
#
_symmetry.space_group_name_H-M   'P 1'
#
loop_
_entity.id
_entity.type
_entity.pdbx_description
1 polymer ?
#
loop_
_entity_poly.entity_id
_entity_poly.type
_entity_poly.pdbx_seq_one_letter_code
_entity_poly.pdbx_strand_id
1 'polypeptide(L)'
;MLYVILAVYLAVMIGIGVYCHKKTSSVSDFVLGGRSVGGWITAFAYGTSYFSAVVFIGYAGQFGWSYGVSAAWIGIGNAVIGSMLAWMVLGKRTRIMSKHMNASTMPEFFEKRFDSKGLKTVSAIIVFIFLIPYTASVYNGLSRLFGMAFNIPYSVCIIAMALLTAVYVILGGYKATAINDFIQGIIMLAGIAAVVICVIAKKGGFSSALDQLGAISDTGIPENTLNSLFGPDPINLIGVVILTSLGTWGLPQMV
;
A
#
# COMPACT_ATOMS: atom_id res chain seq x y z
N MET A 1 22.76 13.94 8.70
CA MET A 1 22.69 12.79 7.78
C MET A 1 21.26 12.54 7.29
N LEU A 2 20.26 12.38 8.15
CA LEU A 2 18.87 12.10 7.81
C LEU A 2 18.24 13.14 6.84
N TYR A 3 18.42 14.44 7.11
CA TYR A 3 17.93 15.53 6.24
C TYR A 3 18.55 15.52 4.85
N VAL A 4 19.83 15.11 4.73
CA VAL A 4 20.50 15.02 3.43
C VAL A 4 19.92 13.88 2.62
N ILE A 5 19.69 12.72 3.24
CA ILE A 5 19.05 11.55 2.58
C ILE A 5 17.64 11.93 2.10
N LEU A 6 16.87 12.62 2.95
CA LEU A 6 15.54 13.10 2.60
C LEU A 6 15.59 14.08 1.41
N ALA A 7 16.49 15.06 1.44
CA ALA A 7 16.63 16.04 0.37
C ALA A 7 17.01 15.39 -0.97
N VAL A 8 17.95 14.44 -0.95
CA VAL A 8 18.34 13.68 -2.14
C VAL A 8 17.16 12.86 -2.67
N TYR A 9 16.45 12.17 -1.78
CA TYR A 9 15.27 11.39 -2.15
C TYR A 9 14.20 12.27 -2.82
N LEU A 10 13.86 13.42 -2.23
CA LEU A 10 12.89 14.37 -2.78
C LEU A 10 13.35 14.93 -4.15
N ALA A 11 14.64 15.25 -4.30
CA ALA A 11 15.21 15.72 -5.56
C ALA A 11 15.08 14.65 -6.67
N VAL A 12 15.33 13.38 -6.33
CA VAL A 12 15.16 12.25 -7.27
C VAL A 12 13.69 12.11 -7.68
N MET A 13 12.75 12.16 -6.74
CA MET A 13 11.31 12.04 -7.04
C MET A 13 10.83 13.17 -7.96
N ILE A 14 11.19 14.42 -7.66
CA ILE A 14 10.85 15.57 -8.51
C ILE A 14 11.51 15.44 -9.87
N GLY A 15 12.78 15.04 -9.92
CA GLY A 15 13.52 14.81 -11.17
C GLY A 15 12.84 13.77 -12.09
N ILE A 16 12.34 12.68 -11.53
CA ILE A 16 11.56 11.67 -12.26
C ILE A 16 10.25 12.28 -12.76
N GLY A 17 9.54 13.06 -11.92
CA GLY A 17 8.32 13.76 -12.32
C GLY A 17 8.54 14.67 -13.53
N VAL A 18 9.57 15.52 -13.51
CA VAL A 18 9.94 16.41 -14.60
C VAL A 18 10.35 15.64 -15.86
N TYR A 19 11.12 14.56 -15.71
CA TYR A 19 11.50 13.70 -16.84
C TYR A 19 10.29 13.05 -17.52
N CYS A 20 9.34 12.54 -16.74
CA CYS A 20 8.12 11.93 -17.25
C CYS A 20 7.17 12.97 -17.87
N HIS A 21 7.11 14.17 -17.32
CA HIS A 21 6.30 15.27 -17.87
C HIS A 21 6.60 15.54 -19.34
N LYS A 22 7.87 15.56 -19.70
CA LYS A 22 8.31 15.79 -21.09
C LYS A 22 7.87 14.68 -22.06
N LYS A 23 7.43 13.53 -21.55
CA LYS A 23 7.03 12.36 -22.35
C LYS A 23 5.53 12.08 -22.29
N THR A 24 4.77 12.89 -21.55
CA THR A 24 3.32 12.74 -21.39
C THR A 24 2.63 13.73 -22.31
N SER A 25 1.98 13.24 -23.36
CA SER A 25 1.35 14.08 -24.38
C SER A 25 -0.16 13.97 -24.43
N SER A 26 -0.75 12.95 -23.80
CA SER A 26 -2.18 12.71 -23.84
C SER A 26 -2.74 12.37 -22.45
N VAL A 27 -4.07 12.47 -22.28
CA VAL A 27 -4.77 12.04 -21.07
C VAL A 27 -4.56 10.55 -20.81
N SER A 28 -4.52 9.73 -21.85
CA SER A 28 -4.23 8.29 -21.74
C SER A 28 -2.81 8.04 -21.25
N ASP A 29 -1.82 8.84 -21.70
CA ASP A 29 -0.46 8.75 -21.18
C ASP A 29 -0.39 9.15 -19.71
N PHE A 30 -1.14 10.16 -19.32
CA PHE A 30 -1.18 10.64 -17.94
C PHE A 30 -1.82 9.62 -16.99
N VAL A 31 -2.94 9.00 -17.38
CA VAL A 31 -3.71 8.08 -16.52
C VAL A 31 -3.17 6.65 -16.56
N LEU A 32 -2.71 6.17 -17.73
CA LEU A 32 -2.34 4.75 -17.96
C LEU A 32 -0.85 4.57 -18.30
N GLY A 33 -0.05 5.64 -18.33
CA GLY A 33 1.34 5.58 -18.78
C GLY A 33 1.49 5.09 -20.24
N GLY A 34 0.49 5.36 -21.09
CA GLY A 34 0.42 4.87 -22.46
C GLY A 34 0.31 3.34 -22.58
N ARG A 35 -0.05 2.64 -21.52
CA ARG A 35 -0.07 1.16 -21.42
C ARG A 35 1.28 0.50 -21.74
N SER A 36 2.38 1.25 -21.63
CA SER A 36 3.75 0.83 -21.98
C SER A 36 4.61 0.48 -20.76
N VAL A 37 4.03 0.49 -19.56
CA VAL A 37 4.73 0.17 -18.31
C VAL A 37 5.02 -1.33 -18.25
N GLY A 38 6.29 -1.69 -18.03
CA GLY A 38 6.73 -3.07 -17.96
C GLY A 38 6.18 -3.82 -16.73
N GLY A 39 6.11 -5.16 -16.82
CA GLY A 39 5.49 -5.99 -15.78
C GLY A 39 6.13 -5.84 -14.39
N TRP A 40 7.44 -5.70 -14.30
CA TRP A 40 8.14 -5.48 -13.03
C TRP A 40 7.79 -4.16 -12.36
N ILE A 41 7.78 -3.07 -13.15
CA ILE A 41 7.39 -1.74 -12.63
C ILE A 41 5.92 -1.78 -12.17
N THR A 42 5.04 -2.41 -12.95
CA THR A 42 3.62 -2.57 -12.58
C THR A 42 3.46 -3.37 -11.30
N ALA A 43 4.20 -4.48 -11.13
CA ALA A 43 4.13 -5.30 -9.92
C ALA A 43 4.58 -4.53 -8.68
N PHE A 44 5.67 -3.76 -8.78
CA PHE A 44 6.13 -2.92 -7.67
C PHE A 44 5.20 -1.75 -7.39
N ALA A 45 4.70 -1.07 -8.44
CA ALA A 45 3.71 0.00 -8.29
C ALA A 45 2.44 -0.50 -7.58
N TYR A 46 1.96 -1.69 -7.97
CA TYR A 46 0.86 -2.34 -7.27
C TYR A 46 1.23 -2.68 -5.82
N GLY A 47 2.37 -3.33 -5.60
CA GLY A 47 2.82 -3.75 -4.27
C GLY A 47 2.97 -2.58 -3.30
N THR A 48 3.57 -1.47 -3.72
CA THR A 48 3.76 -0.27 -2.89
C THR A 48 2.45 0.46 -2.62
N SER A 49 1.55 0.52 -3.60
CA SER A 49 0.21 1.08 -3.40
C SER A 49 -0.63 0.25 -2.44
N TYR A 50 -0.46 -1.07 -2.47
CA TYR A 50 -1.16 -2.00 -1.59
C TYR A 50 -0.60 -1.97 -0.17
N PHE A 51 0.70 -2.08 -0.02
CA PHE A 51 1.40 -2.00 1.26
C PHE A 51 1.66 -0.54 1.65
N SER A 52 0.58 0.18 1.89
CA SER A 52 0.62 1.60 2.24
C SER A 52 1.15 1.87 3.66
N ALA A 53 1.41 3.15 3.94
CA ALA A 53 1.72 3.61 5.29
C ALA A 53 0.66 3.20 6.34
N VAL A 54 -0.60 3.09 5.93
CA VAL A 54 -1.70 2.63 6.80
C VAL A 54 -1.46 1.20 7.28
N VAL A 55 -1.02 0.31 6.40
CA VAL A 55 -0.72 -1.08 6.76
C VAL A 55 0.51 -1.16 7.66
N PHE A 56 1.63 -0.56 7.27
CA PHE A 56 2.88 -0.72 8.01
C PHE A 56 2.95 0.10 9.30
N ILE A 57 2.46 1.32 9.30
CA ILE A 57 2.55 2.22 10.47
C ILE A 57 1.35 2.02 11.39
N GLY A 58 0.16 1.82 10.80
CA GLY A 58 -1.09 1.67 11.56
C GLY A 58 -1.35 0.23 12.00
N TYR A 59 -1.64 -0.63 11.04
CA TYR A 59 -2.20 -1.96 11.35
C TYR A 59 -1.17 -3.01 11.72
N ALA A 60 0.00 -3.06 11.09
CA ALA A 60 0.99 -4.12 11.34
C ALA A 60 1.44 -4.13 12.80
N GLY A 61 1.70 -2.95 13.39
CA GLY A 61 2.06 -2.83 14.79
C GLY A 61 0.92 -3.26 15.72
N GLN A 62 -0.32 -2.85 15.44
CA GLN A 62 -1.50 -3.22 16.26
C GLN A 62 -1.78 -4.72 16.20
N PHE A 63 -1.78 -5.30 15.00
CA PHE A 63 -2.01 -6.74 14.85
C PHE A 63 -0.86 -7.57 15.41
N GLY A 64 0.39 -7.12 15.25
CA GLY A 64 1.54 -7.76 15.87
C GLY A 64 1.45 -7.76 17.40
N TRP A 65 0.98 -6.65 18.00
CA TRP A 65 0.74 -6.54 19.43
C TRP A 65 -0.40 -7.45 19.90
N SER A 66 -1.52 -7.49 19.17
CA SER A 66 -2.73 -8.23 19.57
C SER A 66 -2.64 -9.74 19.32
N TYR A 67 -1.96 -10.15 18.23
CA TYR A 67 -1.95 -11.55 17.77
C TYR A 67 -0.56 -12.19 17.82
N GLY A 68 0.49 -11.42 18.08
CA GLY A 68 1.87 -11.95 18.07
C GLY A 68 2.27 -12.53 16.72
N VAL A 69 2.91 -13.72 16.74
CA VAL A 69 3.38 -14.42 15.52
C VAL A 69 2.22 -14.78 14.59
N SER A 70 1.05 -15.07 15.12
CA SER A 70 -0.11 -15.45 14.31
C SER A 70 -0.63 -14.32 13.41
N ALA A 71 -0.26 -13.05 13.67
CA ALA A 71 -0.51 -11.93 12.75
C ALA A 71 0.11 -12.16 11.35
N ALA A 72 1.12 -13.04 11.22
CA ALA A 72 1.68 -13.43 9.93
C ALA A 72 0.62 -14.02 8.97
N TRP A 73 -0.43 -14.66 9.48
CA TRP A 73 -1.53 -15.16 8.66
C TRP A 73 -2.29 -14.05 7.93
N ILE A 74 -2.37 -12.85 8.51
CA ILE A 74 -2.95 -11.68 7.84
C ILE A 74 -2.12 -11.33 6.61
N GLY A 75 -0.79 -11.31 6.72
CA GLY A 75 0.11 -11.07 5.60
C GLY A 75 0.04 -12.17 4.54
N ILE A 76 0.04 -13.44 4.95
CA ILE A 76 -0.09 -14.59 4.04
C ILE A 76 -1.43 -14.57 3.32
N GLY A 77 -2.53 -14.36 4.05
CA GLY A 77 -3.87 -14.24 3.46
C GLY A 77 -3.95 -13.12 2.42
N ASN A 78 -3.42 -11.95 2.74
CA ASN A 78 -3.37 -10.82 1.81
C ASN A 78 -2.49 -11.11 0.59
N ALA A 79 -1.36 -11.79 0.74
CA ALA A 79 -0.51 -12.16 -0.39
C ALA A 79 -1.16 -13.19 -1.31
N VAL A 80 -1.75 -14.25 -0.72
CA VAL A 80 -2.30 -15.38 -1.48
C VAL A 80 -3.72 -15.08 -1.95
N ILE A 81 -4.62 -14.72 -1.06
CA ILE A 81 -6.04 -14.50 -1.37
C ILE A 81 -6.24 -13.09 -1.94
N GLY A 82 -5.72 -12.07 -1.25
CA GLY A 82 -5.93 -10.67 -1.60
C GLY A 82 -5.23 -10.24 -2.89
N SER A 83 -4.03 -10.75 -3.15
CA SER A 83 -3.24 -10.35 -4.32
C SER A 83 -3.16 -11.44 -5.37
N MET A 84 -2.50 -12.56 -5.09
CA MET A 84 -2.23 -13.59 -6.09
C MET A 84 -3.52 -14.13 -6.73
N LEU A 85 -4.48 -14.56 -5.93
CA LEU A 85 -5.73 -15.12 -6.42
C LEU A 85 -6.59 -14.06 -7.16
N ALA A 86 -6.65 -12.84 -6.64
CA ALA A 86 -7.34 -11.73 -7.30
C ALA A 86 -6.78 -11.46 -8.70
N TRP A 87 -5.46 -11.39 -8.85
CA TRP A 87 -4.82 -11.19 -10.15
C TRP A 87 -4.98 -12.37 -11.09
N MET A 88 -4.95 -13.61 -10.59
CA MET A 88 -5.18 -14.79 -11.40
C MET A 88 -6.61 -14.84 -11.96
N VAL A 89 -7.60 -14.47 -11.15
CA VAL A 89 -9.02 -14.54 -11.51
C VAL A 89 -9.45 -13.30 -12.31
N LEU A 90 -9.15 -12.12 -11.83
CA LEU A 90 -9.63 -10.85 -12.37
C LEU A 90 -8.67 -10.22 -13.38
N GLY A 91 -7.37 -10.23 -13.12
CA GLY A 91 -6.40 -9.41 -13.83
C GLY A 91 -6.38 -9.65 -15.34
N LYS A 92 -6.29 -10.90 -15.80
CA LYS A 92 -6.28 -11.21 -17.24
C LYS A 92 -7.59 -10.81 -17.93
N ARG A 93 -8.73 -11.12 -17.29
CA ARG A 93 -10.06 -10.84 -17.84
C ARG A 93 -10.32 -9.36 -17.95
N THR A 94 -10.08 -8.63 -16.87
CA THR A 94 -10.25 -7.17 -16.81
C THR A 94 -9.35 -6.46 -17.82
N ARG A 95 -8.08 -6.88 -17.92
CA ARG A 95 -7.13 -6.31 -18.91
C ARG A 95 -7.61 -6.49 -20.35
N ILE A 96 -8.06 -7.68 -20.72
CA ILE A 96 -8.56 -7.96 -22.07
C ILE A 96 -9.81 -7.11 -22.34
N MET A 97 -10.76 -7.11 -21.42
CA MET A 97 -12.02 -6.37 -21.56
C MET A 97 -11.80 -4.86 -21.61
N SER A 98 -11.00 -4.30 -20.70
CA SER A 98 -10.71 -2.86 -20.67
C SER A 98 -9.99 -2.39 -21.93
N LYS A 99 -9.09 -3.23 -22.49
CA LYS A 99 -8.42 -2.94 -23.75
C LYS A 99 -9.38 -2.98 -24.93
N HIS A 100 -10.24 -4.00 -24.99
CA HIS A 100 -11.24 -4.14 -26.06
C HIS A 100 -12.26 -2.99 -26.07
N MET A 101 -12.73 -2.61 -24.91
CA MET A 101 -13.66 -1.49 -24.73
C MET A 101 -12.98 -0.13 -24.76
N ASN A 102 -11.64 -0.06 -24.81
CA ASN A 102 -10.87 1.17 -24.70
C ASN A 102 -11.27 2.01 -23.47
N ALA A 103 -11.45 1.33 -22.33
CA ALA A 103 -11.76 1.98 -21.05
C ALA A 103 -10.47 2.37 -20.33
N SER A 104 -10.40 3.60 -19.82
CA SER A 104 -9.24 4.15 -19.12
C SER A 104 -9.43 4.21 -17.61
N THR A 105 -10.66 4.16 -17.14
CA THR A 105 -11.02 4.22 -15.71
C THR A 105 -12.06 3.17 -15.36
N MET A 106 -12.17 2.82 -14.08
CA MET A 106 -13.18 1.89 -13.57
C MET A 106 -14.62 2.35 -13.90
N PRO A 107 -15.01 3.62 -13.69
CA PRO A 107 -16.32 4.09 -14.11
C PRO A 107 -16.60 3.95 -15.61
N GLU A 108 -15.60 4.21 -16.48
CA GLU A 108 -15.74 3.98 -17.92
C GLU A 108 -15.88 2.50 -18.27
N PHE A 109 -15.18 1.63 -17.54
CA PHE A 109 -15.31 0.19 -17.70
C PHE A 109 -16.75 -0.27 -17.43
N PHE A 110 -17.36 0.22 -16.34
CA PHE A 110 -18.75 -0.10 -16.02
C PHE A 110 -19.73 0.50 -17.05
N GLU A 111 -19.53 1.75 -17.47
CA GLU A 111 -20.34 2.36 -18.54
C GLU A 111 -20.37 1.46 -19.78
N LYS A 112 -19.19 1.13 -20.29
CA LYS A 112 -19.05 0.37 -21.54
C LYS A 112 -19.47 -1.09 -21.42
N ARG A 113 -19.29 -1.69 -20.22
CA ARG A 113 -19.66 -3.09 -19.98
C ARG A 113 -21.16 -3.29 -19.86
N PHE A 114 -21.87 -2.32 -19.27
CA PHE A 114 -23.30 -2.41 -18.96
C PHE A 114 -24.15 -1.43 -19.80
N ASP A 115 -23.52 -0.71 -20.73
CA ASP A 115 -24.16 0.32 -21.58
C ASP A 115 -25.00 1.33 -20.76
N SER A 116 -24.44 1.81 -19.66
CA SER A 116 -25.15 2.67 -18.71
C SER A 116 -24.32 3.88 -18.25
N LYS A 117 -24.67 5.06 -18.74
CA LYS A 117 -24.10 6.34 -18.29
C LYS A 117 -24.40 6.62 -16.80
N GLY A 118 -25.56 6.17 -16.32
CA GLY A 118 -25.94 6.29 -14.91
C GLY A 118 -24.97 5.51 -14.02
N LEU A 119 -24.60 4.30 -14.41
CA LEU A 119 -23.64 3.47 -13.66
C LEU A 119 -22.24 4.10 -13.62
N LYS A 120 -21.79 4.74 -14.70
CA LYS A 120 -20.55 5.54 -14.73
C LYS A 120 -20.57 6.64 -13.68
N THR A 121 -21.64 7.45 -13.69
CA THR A 121 -21.75 8.60 -12.79
C THR A 121 -21.78 8.15 -11.32
N VAL A 122 -22.63 7.16 -11.01
CA VAL A 122 -22.75 6.63 -9.64
C VAL A 122 -21.42 6.02 -9.17
N SER A 123 -20.76 5.21 -9.99
CA SER A 123 -19.48 4.62 -9.63
C SER A 123 -18.38 5.68 -9.45
N ALA A 124 -18.35 6.71 -10.28
CA ALA A 124 -17.40 7.82 -10.14
C ALA A 124 -17.60 8.58 -8.82
N ILE A 125 -18.85 8.86 -8.47
CA ILE A 125 -19.19 9.54 -7.21
C ILE A 125 -18.78 8.67 -6.00
N ILE A 126 -19.11 7.38 -6.02
CA ILE A 126 -18.74 6.44 -4.95
C ILE A 126 -17.21 6.40 -4.77
N VAL A 127 -16.47 6.19 -5.86
CA VAL A 127 -15.01 6.14 -5.81
C VAL A 127 -14.46 7.46 -5.26
N PHE A 128 -14.94 8.60 -5.73
CA PHE A 128 -14.48 9.92 -5.27
C PHE A 128 -14.72 10.11 -3.77
N ILE A 129 -15.94 9.83 -3.29
CA ILE A 129 -16.30 9.99 -1.87
C ILE A 129 -15.42 9.09 -0.98
N PHE A 130 -15.23 7.82 -1.34
CA PHE A 130 -14.47 6.89 -0.50
C PHE A 130 -12.94 7.06 -0.60
N LEU A 131 -12.43 7.68 -1.67
CA LEU A 131 -11.01 8.03 -1.74
C LEU A 131 -10.61 9.15 -0.78
N ILE A 132 -11.53 10.02 -0.37
CA ILE A 132 -11.23 11.11 0.56
C ILE A 132 -10.76 10.57 1.93
N PRO A 133 -11.54 9.74 2.66
CA PRO A 133 -11.08 9.19 3.95
C PRO A 133 -9.88 8.24 3.78
N TYR A 134 -9.78 7.52 2.66
CA TYR A 134 -8.60 6.70 2.37
C TYR A 134 -7.34 7.55 2.27
N THR A 135 -7.36 8.61 1.47
CA THR A 135 -6.22 9.54 1.32
C THR A 135 -5.87 10.21 2.65
N ALA A 136 -6.87 10.64 3.42
CA ALA A 136 -6.66 11.23 4.74
C ALA A 136 -5.95 10.25 5.69
N SER A 137 -6.29 8.96 5.67
CA SER A 137 -5.64 7.95 6.52
C SER A 137 -4.18 7.71 6.14
N VAL A 138 -3.84 7.75 4.83
CA VAL A 138 -2.45 7.63 4.36
C VAL A 138 -1.61 8.82 4.81
N TYR A 139 -2.11 10.04 4.62
CA TYR A 139 -1.41 11.24 5.08
C TYR A 139 -1.25 11.28 6.60
N ASN A 140 -2.27 10.83 7.35
CA ASN A 140 -2.20 10.73 8.81
C ASN A 140 -1.06 9.81 9.25
N GLY A 141 -0.94 8.60 8.67
CA GLY A 141 0.13 7.65 8.99
C GLY A 141 1.52 8.24 8.72
N LEU A 142 1.73 8.78 7.52
CA LEU A 142 3.00 9.40 7.13
C LEU A 142 3.35 10.59 8.02
N SER A 143 2.41 11.50 8.27
CA SER A 143 2.68 12.72 9.04
C SER A 143 3.02 12.41 10.49
N ARG A 144 2.44 11.38 11.10
CA ARG A 144 2.84 10.93 12.44
C ARG A 144 4.27 10.40 12.46
N LEU A 145 4.64 9.59 11.46
CA LEU A 145 5.99 9.07 11.34
C LEU A 145 7.03 10.18 11.18
N PHE A 146 6.78 11.11 10.25
CA PHE A 146 7.68 12.25 10.03
C PHE A 146 7.72 13.20 11.23
N GLY A 147 6.58 13.45 11.86
CA GLY A 147 6.51 14.24 13.08
C GLY A 147 7.39 13.67 14.20
N MET A 148 7.33 12.35 14.42
CA MET A 148 8.19 11.67 15.39
C MET A 148 9.67 11.65 14.99
N ALA A 149 9.96 11.40 13.70
CA ALA A 149 11.34 11.27 13.23
C ALA A 149 12.10 12.60 13.20
N PHE A 150 11.41 13.69 12.88
CA PHE A 150 12.01 15.01 12.67
C PHE A 150 11.60 16.07 13.70
N ASN A 151 10.75 15.71 14.65
CA ASN A 151 10.18 16.64 15.65
C ASN A 151 9.48 17.85 15.01
N ILE A 152 8.74 17.62 13.93
CA ILE A 152 8.00 18.64 13.19
C ILE A 152 6.51 18.56 13.57
N PRO A 153 5.81 19.71 13.71
CA PRO A 153 4.37 19.72 13.98
C PRO A 153 3.59 18.93 12.93
N TYR A 154 2.63 18.13 13.38
CA TYR A 154 1.81 17.27 12.54
C TYR A 154 1.17 17.99 11.35
N SER A 155 0.59 19.19 11.58
CA SER A 155 -0.05 19.99 10.52
C SER A 155 0.92 20.41 9.43
N VAL A 156 2.17 20.72 9.79
CA VAL A 156 3.21 21.08 8.82
C VAL A 156 3.59 19.88 7.97
N CYS A 157 3.71 18.69 8.59
CA CYS A 157 3.97 17.45 7.87
C CYS A 157 2.88 17.12 6.85
N ILE A 158 1.60 17.22 7.24
CA ILE A 158 0.47 16.96 6.32
C ILE A 158 0.51 17.91 5.11
N ILE A 159 0.65 19.21 5.35
CA ILE A 159 0.66 20.21 4.27
C ILE A 159 1.86 19.99 3.35
N ALA A 160 3.05 19.78 3.91
CA ALA A 160 4.25 19.54 3.13
C ALA A 160 4.14 18.28 2.26
N MET A 161 3.63 17.17 2.83
CA MET A 161 3.45 15.91 2.11
C MET A 161 2.37 16.03 1.02
N ALA A 162 1.27 16.73 1.30
CA ALA A 162 0.21 16.95 0.32
C ALA A 162 0.69 17.79 -0.87
N LEU A 163 1.40 18.88 -0.60
CA LEU A 163 1.98 19.74 -1.64
C LEU A 163 3.02 18.99 -2.48
N LEU A 164 3.92 18.26 -1.84
CA LEU A 164 4.92 17.46 -2.53
C LEU A 164 4.29 16.43 -3.45
N THR A 165 3.30 15.68 -2.93
CA THR A 165 2.58 14.66 -3.71
C THR A 165 1.86 15.29 -4.88
N ALA A 166 1.16 16.41 -4.67
CA ALA A 166 0.47 17.13 -5.73
C ALA A 166 1.44 17.55 -6.85
N VAL A 167 2.59 18.10 -6.49
CA VAL A 167 3.59 18.56 -7.46
C VAL A 167 4.08 17.42 -8.34
N TYR A 168 4.57 16.32 -7.78
CA TYR A 168 5.14 15.26 -8.62
C TYR A 168 4.08 14.46 -9.39
N VAL A 169 2.85 14.32 -8.86
CA VAL A 169 1.76 13.64 -9.56
C VAL A 169 1.24 14.48 -10.73
N ILE A 170 1.03 15.79 -10.51
CA ILE A 170 0.59 16.70 -11.58
C ILE A 170 1.64 16.76 -12.70
N LEU A 171 2.93 16.81 -12.35
CA LEU A 171 3.99 16.86 -13.33
C LEU A 171 4.15 15.57 -14.13
N GLY A 172 4.11 14.42 -13.48
CA GLY A 172 4.56 13.17 -14.10
C GLY A 172 3.49 12.13 -14.42
N GLY A 173 2.29 12.26 -13.89
CA GLY A 173 1.20 11.30 -14.07
C GLY A 173 1.54 9.89 -13.58
N TYR A 174 0.81 8.89 -14.09
CA TYR A 174 0.96 7.48 -13.70
C TYR A 174 2.37 6.92 -13.91
N LYS A 175 3.04 7.31 -15.01
CA LYS A 175 4.37 6.77 -15.31
C LYS A 175 5.42 7.20 -14.29
N ALA A 176 5.36 8.45 -13.82
CA ALA A 176 6.27 8.94 -12.80
C ALA A 176 5.99 8.28 -11.45
N THR A 177 4.71 8.14 -11.07
CA THR A 177 4.34 7.44 -9.84
C THR A 177 4.80 6.00 -9.87
N ALA A 178 4.58 5.25 -10.97
CA ALA A 178 4.99 3.87 -11.10
C ALA A 178 6.52 3.65 -11.01
N ILE A 179 7.32 4.57 -11.57
CA ILE A 179 8.79 4.52 -11.44
C ILE A 179 9.21 4.83 -10.00
N ASN A 180 8.60 5.85 -9.38
CA ASN A 180 8.87 6.17 -7.98
C ASN A 180 8.51 5.00 -7.08
N ASP A 181 7.36 4.38 -7.29
CA ASP A 181 6.89 3.22 -6.55
C ASP A 181 7.84 2.02 -6.69
N PHE A 182 8.40 1.82 -7.87
CA PHE A 182 9.41 0.79 -8.10
C PHE A 182 10.65 1.01 -7.21
N ILE A 183 11.19 2.23 -7.17
CA ILE A 183 12.35 2.58 -6.35
C ILE A 183 12.00 2.47 -4.86
N GLN A 184 10.85 3.02 -4.47
CA GLN A 184 10.37 2.97 -3.09
C GLN A 184 10.11 1.54 -2.63
N GLY A 185 9.59 0.69 -3.49
CA GLY A 185 9.34 -0.72 -3.20
C GLY A 185 10.62 -1.49 -2.88
N ILE A 186 11.71 -1.23 -3.61
CA ILE A 186 13.02 -1.84 -3.30
C ILE A 186 13.52 -1.35 -1.93
N ILE A 187 13.45 -0.04 -1.67
CA ILE A 187 13.86 0.55 -0.38
C ILE A 187 13.01 -0.01 0.76
N MET A 188 11.70 -0.13 0.54
CA MET A 188 10.77 -0.68 1.52
C MET A 188 11.09 -2.13 1.87
N LEU A 189 11.31 -2.99 0.88
CA LEU A 189 11.66 -4.39 1.12
C LEU A 189 12.98 -4.53 1.88
N ALA A 190 14.00 -3.77 1.48
CA ALA A 190 15.29 -3.76 2.18
C ALA A 190 15.14 -3.23 3.62
N GLY A 191 14.36 -2.17 3.82
CA GLY A 191 14.10 -1.58 5.12
C GLY A 191 13.38 -2.54 6.07
N ILE A 192 12.32 -3.21 5.61
CA ILE A 192 11.59 -4.19 6.42
C ILE A 192 12.48 -5.37 6.79
N ALA A 193 13.23 -5.91 5.83
CA ALA A 193 14.17 -6.99 6.09
C ALA A 193 15.21 -6.58 7.15
N ALA A 194 15.77 -5.37 7.02
CA ALA A 194 16.73 -4.85 7.99
C ALA A 194 16.12 -4.71 9.39
N VAL A 195 14.89 -4.17 9.50
CA VAL A 195 14.19 -4.04 10.80
C VAL A 195 13.97 -5.41 11.44
N VAL A 196 13.46 -6.39 10.69
CA VAL A 196 13.23 -7.74 11.20
C VAL A 196 14.53 -8.39 11.67
N ILE A 197 15.58 -8.33 10.86
CA ILE A 197 16.91 -8.88 11.20
C ILE A 197 17.46 -8.19 12.46
N CYS A 198 17.41 -6.87 12.53
CA CYS A 198 17.90 -6.11 13.70
C CYS A 198 17.13 -6.44 14.98
N VAL A 199 15.82 -6.58 14.91
CA VAL A 199 14.98 -6.93 16.07
C VAL A 199 15.31 -8.34 16.56
N ILE A 200 15.37 -9.30 15.65
CA ILE A 200 15.72 -10.70 15.99
C ILE A 200 17.13 -10.78 16.59
N ALA A 201 18.11 -10.09 16.00
CA ALA A 201 19.48 -10.06 16.50
C ALA A 201 19.56 -9.44 17.90
N LYS A 202 18.86 -8.33 18.15
CA LYS A 202 18.80 -7.70 19.48
C LYS A 202 18.15 -8.56 20.55
N LYS A 203 17.27 -9.48 20.15
CA LYS A 203 16.59 -10.41 21.06
C LYS A 203 17.35 -11.73 21.27
N GLY A 204 18.57 -11.84 20.76
CA GLY A 204 19.40 -13.04 20.92
C GLY A 204 19.09 -14.16 19.94
N GLY A 205 18.46 -13.85 18.80
CA GLY A 205 18.10 -14.80 17.76
C GLY A 205 16.60 -15.11 17.72
N PHE A 206 16.19 -15.84 16.70
CA PHE A 206 14.78 -16.12 16.42
C PHE A 206 14.09 -16.91 17.55
N SER A 207 14.73 -17.98 18.05
CA SER A 207 14.18 -18.80 19.15
C SER A 207 13.99 -17.97 20.42
N SER A 208 15.05 -17.25 20.83
CA SER A 208 14.98 -16.38 22.01
C SER A 208 13.93 -15.27 21.89
N ALA A 209 13.74 -14.73 20.68
CA ALA A 209 12.68 -13.73 20.45
C ALA A 209 11.28 -14.34 20.62
N LEU A 210 11.06 -15.58 20.16
CA LEU A 210 9.80 -16.30 20.35
C LEU A 210 9.54 -16.63 21.83
N ASP A 211 10.57 -17.05 22.56
CA ASP A 211 10.44 -17.37 24.00
C ASP A 211 10.09 -16.09 24.80
N GLN A 212 10.76 -14.98 24.50
CA GLN A 212 10.45 -13.69 25.13
C GLN A 212 9.04 -13.21 24.78
N LEU A 213 8.56 -13.47 23.57
CA LEU A 213 7.20 -13.11 23.16
C LEU A 213 6.16 -13.97 23.92
N GLY A 214 6.44 -15.27 24.11
CA GLY A 214 5.58 -16.17 24.88
C GLY A 214 5.49 -15.80 26.36
N ALA A 215 6.54 -15.21 26.91
CA ALA A 215 6.59 -14.79 28.32
C ALA A 215 5.84 -13.47 28.62
N ILE A 216 5.28 -12.80 27.59
CA ILE A 216 4.49 -11.58 27.80
C ILE A 216 3.11 -11.95 28.36
N SER A 217 2.90 -11.63 29.65
CA SER A 217 1.62 -11.87 30.36
C SER A 217 0.88 -10.59 30.76
N ASP A 218 1.45 -9.43 30.47
CA ASP A 218 1.04 -8.13 31.04
C ASP A 218 -0.21 -7.50 30.37
N THR A 219 -0.78 -8.15 29.37
CA THR A 219 -1.85 -7.58 28.53
C THR A 219 -3.22 -8.24 28.72
N GLY A 220 -3.39 -9.10 29.75
CA GLY A 220 -4.57 -9.95 29.89
C GLY A 220 -4.66 -11.07 28.85
N ILE A 221 -3.59 -11.29 28.09
CA ILE A 221 -3.45 -12.37 27.11
C ILE A 221 -2.81 -13.56 27.83
N PRO A 222 -3.33 -14.80 27.65
CA PRO A 222 -2.75 -15.98 28.26
C PRO A 222 -1.30 -16.21 27.82
N GLU A 223 -0.45 -16.67 28.73
CA GLU A 223 0.95 -17.00 28.44
C GLU A 223 1.06 -17.98 27.25
N ASN A 224 2.14 -17.88 26.50
CA ASN A 224 2.44 -18.72 25.34
C ASN A 224 1.42 -18.68 24.18
N THR A 225 0.53 -17.69 24.15
CA THR A 225 -0.40 -17.54 23.01
C THR A 225 0.15 -16.63 21.92
N LEU A 226 0.97 -15.63 22.28
CA LEU A 226 1.56 -14.69 21.31
C LEU A 226 2.65 -15.32 20.44
N ASN A 227 3.32 -16.39 20.90
CA ASN A 227 4.28 -17.17 20.11
C ASN A 227 3.64 -18.36 19.38
N SER A 228 2.34 -18.58 19.55
CA SER A 228 1.56 -19.63 18.91
C SER A 228 1.19 -19.26 17.47
N LEU A 229 1.06 -20.27 16.60
CA LEU A 229 0.58 -20.09 15.22
C LEU A 229 -0.89 -19.65 15.11
N PHE A 230 -1.68 -19.90 16.12
CA PHE A 230 -3.12 -19.55 16.12
C PHE A 230 -3.43 -18.30 16.95
N GLY A 231 -2.48 -17.85 17.79
CA GLY A 231 -2.62 -16.66 18.61
C GLY A 231 -3.67 -16.77 19.71
N PRO A 232 -3.94 -15.66 20.41
CA PRO A 232 -4.89 -15.63 21.53
C PRO A 232 -6.37 -15.71 21.10
N ASP A 233 -6.72 -15.29 19.88
CA ASP A 233 -8.08 -15.30 19.35
C ASP A 233 -8.10 -15.75 17.88
N PRO A 234 -8.12 -17.07 17.61
CA PRO A 234 -8.07 -17.61 16.25
C PRO A 234 -9.30 -17.25 15.39
N ILE A 235 -10.47 -17.13 16.00
CA ILE A 235 -11.72 -16.86 15.27
C ILE A 235 -11.69 -15.43 14.73
N ASN A 236 -11.34 -14.47 15.57
CA ASN A 236 -11.22 -13.08 15.15
C ASN A 236 -10.07 -12.89 14.18
N LEU A 237 -8.94 -13.59 14.37
CA LEU A 237 -7.83 -13.58 13.43
C LEU A 237 -8.27 -14.03 12.02
N ILE A 238 -9.01 -15.14 11.90
CA ILE A 238 -9.56 -15.61 10.63
C ILE A 238 -10.50 -14.57 10.02
N GLY A 239 -11.35 -13.96 10.84
CA GLY A 239 -12.22 -12.85 10.42
C GLY A 239 -11.43 -11.69 9.81
N VAL A 240 -10.35 -11.27 10.47
CA VAL A 240 -9.45 -10.21 9.98
C VAL A 240 -8.76 -10.63 8.68
N VAL A 241 -8.27 -11.87 8.59
CA VAL A 241 -7.63 -12.40 7.36
C VAL A 241 -8.62 -12.36 6.19
N ILE A 242 -9.83 -12.85 6.37
CA ILE A 242 -10.87 -12.85 5.33
C ILE A 242 -11.25 -11.42 4.94
N LEU A 243 -11.53 -10.57 5.91
CA LEU A 243 -11.95 -9.19 5.68
C LEU A 243 -10.89 -8.41 4.89
N THR A 244 -9.65 -8.46 5.34
CA THR A 244 -8.56 -7.70 4.70
C THR A 244 -8.18 -8.28 3.33
N SER A 245 -8.24 -9.59 3.16
CA SER A 245 -7.89 -10.25 1.89
C SER A 245 -8.97 -10.11 0.83
N LEU A 246 -10.24 -10.32 1.16
CA LEU A 246 -11.33 -10.17 0.19
C LEU A 246 -11.71 -8.72 -0.07
N GLY A 247 -11.58 -7.85 0.94
CA GLY A 247 -11.85 -6.42 0.80
C GLY A 247 -11.01 -5.75 -0.30
N THR A 248 -9.83 -6.28 -0.57
CA THR A 248 -8.93 -5.75 -1.61
C THR A 248 -9.40 -6.01 -3.04
N TRP A 249 -10.21 -7.04 -3.27
CA TRP A 249 -10.73 -7.37 -4.61
C TRP A 249 -11.61 -6.29 -5.22
N GLY A 250 -12.25 -5.48 -4.38
CA GLY A 250 -13.11 -4.37 -4.79
C GLY A 250 -12.40 -3.03 -4.93
N LEU A 251 -11.10 -2.94 -4.65
CA LEU A 251 -10.38 -1.68 -4.73
C LEU A 251 -10.15 -1.26 -6.19
N PRO A 252 -10.42 0.02 -6.54
CA PRO A 252 -10.26 0.51 -7.93
C PRO A 252 -8.87 0.32 -8.50
N GLN A 253 -7.83 0.36 -7.68
CA GLN A 253 -6.44 0.15 -8.09
C GLN A 253 -6.12 -1.31 -8.44
N MET A 254 -7.01 -2.26 -8.18
CA MET A 254 -6.86 -3.68 -8.50
C MET A 254 -7.36 -4.02 -9.90
N VAL A 255 -8.10 -3.15 -10.54
CA VAL A 255 -8.75 -3.33 -11.84
C VAL A 255 -8.17 -2.38 -12.88
#